data_521d60924507ecdb9b429bcd26dacb0e
#
_entry.id   521d60924507ecdb9b429bcd26dacb0e
#
_cell.length_a   1.000
_cell.length_b   1.000
_cell.length_c   1.000
_cell.angle_alpha   90.00
_cell.angle_beta   90.00
_cell.angle_gamma   90.00
#
_symmetry.space_group_name_H-M   'P 1'
#
loop_
_entity.id
_entity.type
_entity.pdbx_description
1 polymer ?
#
loop_
_entity_poly.entity_id
_entity_poly.type
_entity_poly.pdbx_seq_one_letter_code
_entity_poly.pdbx_strand_id
1 'polypeptide(L)'
;LPSKAVEYRLAREVETISSWLDDIGESGSVLDVGCGAGAWVEIFANRFQSVVGVERSPQMVAAAQERVAHLPNARVYQGDGRQDLPEGPFDFIFLGGLMMYLGDADVVELLQALKSRLSEGGVIILRESTVRKGVLALKGEYQVIYRSVNVYRQLCEQAGITEVEPRGNSGYASMAIAEEFVRIRRKWLSFLPKESLLLGSLTWAVLRAAAPVSFWALPQILNRLHIPWPKLQNHFFRLRPSS
;
A
#
# COMPACT_ATOMS: atom_id res chain seq x y z
N LEU A 1 -17.42 3.93 2.00
CA LEU A 1 -16.89 5.17 2.56
C LEU A 1 -16.88 6.26 1.47
N PRO A 2 -17.00 7.55 1.83
CA PRO A 2 -16.98 8.65 0.85
C PRO A 2 -15.60 8.85 0.23
N SER A 3 -15.52 9.48 -0.95
CA SER A 3 -14.25 9.81 -1.64
C SER A 3 -13.25 10.54 -0.74
N LYS A 4 -13.74 11.48 0.07
CA LYS A 4 -12.93 12.19 1.09
C LYS A 4 -12.18 11.29 2.07
N ALA A 5 -12.70 10.08 2.35
CA ALA A 5 -11.99 9.13 3.19
C ALA A 5 -10.79 8.52 2.46
N VAL A 6 -10.91 8.28 1.16
CA VAL A 6 -9.81 7.78 0.31
C VAL A 6 -8.73 8.84 0.17
N GLU A 7 -9.11 10.09 -0.10
CA GLU A 7 -8.18 11.24 -0.17
C GLU A 7 -7.42 11.42 1.15
N TYR A 8 -8.14 11.38 2.28
CA TYR A 8 -7.52 11.45 3.60
C TYR A 8 -6.50 10.33 3.83
N ARG A 9 -6.89 9.08 3.51
CA ARG A 9 -5.99 7.94 3.62
C ARG A 9 -4.71 8.19 2.82
N LEU A 10 -4.86 8.56 1.55
CA LEU A 10 -3.74 8.73 0.63
C LEU A 10 -2.80 9.85 1.11
N ALA A 11 -3.34 10.97 1.57
CA ALA A 11 -2.55 12.06 2.14
C ALA A 11 -1.73 11.61 3.38
N ARG A 12 -2.34 10.81 4.27
CA ARG A 12 -1.65 10.24 5.44
C ARG A 12 -0.62 9.18 5.07
N GLU A 13 -0.88 8.41 4.02
CA GLU A 13 0.08 7.43 3.47
C GLU A 13 1.33 8.14 2.93
N VAL A 14 1.15 9.19 2.13
CA VAL A 14 2.26 10.01 1.62
C VAL A 14 3.06 10.64 2.75
N GLU A 15 2.39 11.24 3.74
CA GLU A 15 3.05 11.81 4.93
C GLU A 15 3.88 10.76 5.68
N THR A 16 3.38 9.52 5.77
CA THR A 16 4.08 8.44 6.46
C THR A 16 5.45 8.13 5.84
N ILE A 17 5.58 8.23 4.52
CA ILE A 17 6.82 7.91 3.78
C ILE A 17 7.55 9.15 3.26
N SER A 18 7.09 10.37 3.56
CA SER A 18 7.64 11.61 3.01
C SER A 18 9.16 11.71 3.17
N SER A 19 9.68 11.42 4.38
CA SER A 19 11.13 11.46 4.63
C SER A 19 11.92 10.46 3.77
N TRP A 20 11.34 9.31 3.44
CA TRP A 20 11.99 8.35 2.55
C TRP A 20 12.01 8.83 1.09
N LEU A 21 10.93 9.53 0.69
CA LEU A 21 10.87 10.12 -0.64
C LEU A 21 11.80 11.34 -0.76
N ASP A 22 12.02 12.10 0.34
CA ASP A 22 12.97 13.21 0.38
C ASP A 22 14.42 12.73 0.17
N ASP A 23 14.76 11.55 0.71
CA ASP A 23 16.09 10.94 0.56
C ASP A 23 16.42 10.60 -0.92
N ILE A 24 15.41 10.38 -1.80
CA ILE A 24 15.61 10.00 -3.21
C ILE A 24 15.95 11.23 -4.07
N GLY A 25 15.38 12.39 -3.74
CA GLY A 25 15.52 13.61 -4.52
C GLY A 25 14.58 13.70 -5.73
N GLU A 26 14.36 14.94 -6.23
CA GLU A 26 13.38 15.21 -7.27
C GLU A 26 13.80 14.69 -8.67
N SER A 27 15.09 14.51 -8.92
CA SER A 27 15.62 13.97 -10.19
C SER A 27 15.44 12.47 -10.36
N GLY A 28 14.90 11.79 -9.37
CA GLY A 28 14.76 10.33 -9.35
C GLY A 28 13.81 9.78 -10.40
N SER A 29 14.13 8.57 -10.86
CA SER A 29 13.31 7.72 -11.73
C SER A 29 12.54 6.70 -10.90
N VAL A 30 11.24 6.54 -11.17
CA VAL A 30 10.31 5.73 -10.36
C VAL A 30 9.62 4.67 -11.19
N LEU A 31 9.53 3.46 -10.63
CA LEU A 31 8.69 2.38 -11.13
C LEU A 31 7.61 2.03 -10.11
N ASP A 32 6.33 2.07 -10.50
CA ASP A 32 5.19 1.60 -9.71
C ASP A 32 4.67 0.27 -10.27
N VAL A 33 4.92 -0.83 -9.56
CA VAL A 33 4.56 -2.19 -9.98
C VAL A 33 3.20 -2.58 -9.41
N GLY A 34 2.25 -2.88 -10.29
CA GLY A 34 0.86 -3.08 -9.94
C GLY A 34 0.19 -1.75 -9.59
N CYS A 35 0.37 -0.74 -10.43
CA CYS A 35 -0.03 0.65 -10.16
C CYS A 35 -1.55 0.88 -10.07
N GLY A 36 -2.37 -0.13 -10.41
CA GLY A 36 -3.83 -0.01 -10.41
C GLY A 36 -4.31 1.15 -11.27
N ALA A 37 -5.23 1.96 -10.74
CA ALA A 37 -5.75 3.16 -11.42
C ALA A 37 -4.81 4.41 -11.32
N GLY A 38 -3.52 4.23 -11.02
CA GLY A 38 -2.49 5.24 -11.16
C GLY A 38 -2.43 6.31 -10.06
N ALA A 39 -3.05 6.09 -8.89
CA ALA A 39 -3.06 7.10 -7.84
C ALA A 39 -1.65 7.40 -7.29
N TRP A 40 -0.80 6.40 -7.15
CA TRP A 40 0.59 6.58 -6.74
C TRP A 40 1.46 7.09 -7.89
N VAL A 41 1.21 6.66 -9.12
CA VAL A 41 1.89 7.21 -10.32
C VAL A 41 1.69 8.72 -10.39
N GLU A 42 0.47 9.23 -10.20
CA GLU A 42 0.16 10.66 -10.16
C GLU A 42 0.92 11.40 -9.04
N ILE A 43 0.93 10.84 -7.83
CA ILE A 43 1.65 11.41 -6.69
C ILE A 43 3.15 11.48 -6.98
N PHE A 44 3.73 10.40 -7.50
CA PHE A 44 5.15 10.36 -7.80
C PHE A 44 5.52 11.27 -8.97
N ALA A 45 4.68 11.37 -10.00
CA ALA A 45 4.92 12.26 -11.13
C ALA A 45 4.90 13.76 -10.78
N ASN A 46 4.17 14.14 -9.71
CA ASN A 46 4.21 15.50 -9.17
C ASN A 46 5.48 15.79 -8.36
N ARG A 47 6.36 14.79 -8.15
CA ARG A 47 7.53 14.92 -7.31
C ARG A 47 8.85 14.53 -7.99
N PHE A 48 8.81 13.54 -8.88
CA PHE A 48 10.00 12.93 -9.48
C PHE A 48 10.08 13.22 -10.98
N GLN A 49 11.29 13.15 -11.53
CA GLN A 49 11.56 13.49 -12.92
C GLN A 49 10.90 12.54 -13.91
N SER A 50 10.82 11.25 -13.60
CA SER A 50 10.25 10.23 -14.48
C SER A 50 9.54 9.15 -13.69
N VAL A 51 8.32 8.78 -14.11
CA VAL A 51 7.51 7.76 -13.45
C VAL A 51 6.94 6.78 -14.47
N VAL A 52 7.16 5.51 -14.21
CA VAL A 52 6.62 4.40 -15.02
C VAL A 52 5.69 3.57 -14.12
N GLY A 53 4.46 3.34 -14.57
CA GLY A 53 3.52 2.41 -13.97
C GLY A 53 3.35 1.16 -14.81
N VAL A 54 3.30 -0.02 -14.17
CA VAL A 54 2.96 -1.30 -14.82
C VAL A 54 1.72 -1.89 -14.13
N GLU A 55 0.72 -2.26 -14.90
CA GLU A 55 -0.53 -2.83 -14.39
C GLU A 55 -1.06 -3.89 -15.35
N ARG A 56 -1.57 -4.99 -14.79
CA ARG A 56 -2.04 -6.14 -15.58
C ARG A 56 -3.44 -5.94 -16.17
N SER A 57 -4.33 -5.30 -15.41
CA SER A 57 -5.74 -5.13 -15.80
C SER A 57 -5.89 -4.04 -16.87
N PRO A 58 -6.40 -4.33 -18.09
CA PRO A 58 -6.59 -3.32 -19.13
C PRO A 58 -7.47 -2.15 -18.68
N GLN A 59 -8.50 -2.43 -17.86
CA GLN A 59 -9.40 -1.40 -17.34
C GLN A 59 -8.70 -0.46 -16.37
N MET A 60 -7.82 -1.00 -15.51
CA MET A 60 -7.02 -0.19 -14.59
C MET A 60 -5.96 0.61 -15.34
N VAL A 61 -5.33 0.03 -16.37
CA VAL A 61 -4.39 0.74 -17.25
C VAL A 61 -5.06 1.94 -17.90
N ALA A 62 -6.25 1.77 -18.50
CA ALA A 62 -6.99 2.86 -19.12
C ALA A 62 -7.31 3.98 -18.11
N ALA A 63 -7.78 3.62 -16.93
CA ALA A 63 -8.05 4.59 -15.85
C ALA A 63 -6.78 5.31 -15.36
N ALA A 64 -5.65 4.58 -15.27
CA ALA A 64 -4.38 5.17 -14.89
C ALA A 64 -3.83 6.12 -15.96
N GLN A 65 -3.90 5.73 -17.23
CA GLN A 65 -3.50 6.58 -18.36
C GLN A 65 -4.33 7.87 -18.44
N GLU A 66 -5.65 7.77 -18.25
CA GLU A 66 -6.53 8.95 -18.16
C GLU A 66 -6.13 9.86 -17.00
N ARG A 67 -5.87 9.29 -15.82
CA ARG A 67 -5.45 10.03 -14.62
C ARG A 67 -4.19 10.82 -14.83
N VAL A 68 -3.19 10.25 -15.49
CA VAL A 68 -1.86 10.87 -15.67
C VAL A 68 -1.69 11.56 -17.01
N ALA A 69 -2.71 11.63 -17.86
CA ALA A 69 -2.63 12.21 -19.21
C ALA A 69 -2.10 13.65 -19.25
N HIS A 70 -2.28 14.39 -18.15
CA HIS A 70 -1.81 15.77 -18.01
C HIS A 70 -0.35 15.88 -17.51
N LEU A 71 0.31 14.76 -17.19
CA LEU A 71 1.66 14.69 -16.63
C LEU A 71 2.64 14.13 -17.68
N PRO A 72 3.49 14.98 -18.30
CA PRO A 72 4.35 14.57 -19.41
C PRO A 72 5.47 13.60 -18.99
N ASN A 73 5.76 13.52 -17.70
CA ASN A 73 6.79 12.69 -17.09
C ASN A 73 6.25 11.34 -16.55
N ALA A 74 4.95 11.05 -16.73
CA ALA A 74 4.32 9.80 -16.32
C ALA A 74 3.93 8.94 -17.53
N ARG A 75 4.17 7.62 -17.42
CA ARG A 75 3.73 6.62 -18.41
C ARG A 75 3.19 5.40 -17.72
N VAL A 76 2.13 4.80 -18.25
CA VAL A 76 1.55 3.56 -17.75
C VAL A 76 1.45 2.54 -18.87
N TYR A 77 1.96 1.34 -18.61
CA TYR A 77 1.94 0.22 -19.55
C TYR A 77 1.09 -0.92 -19.00
N GLN A 78 0.44 -1.65 -19.91
CA GLN A 78 -0.15 -2.93 -19.58
C GLN A 78 0.95 -4.00 -19.55
N GLY A 79 1.04 -4.72 -18.43
CA GLY A 79 2.01 -5.81 -18.26
C GLY A 79 1.81 -6.54 -16.93
N ASP A 80 2.28 -7.77 -16.88
CA ASP A 80 2.39 -8.52 -15.63
C ASP A 80 3.62 -8.04 -14.85
N GLY A 81 3.40 -7.51 -13.64
CA GLY A 81 4.48 -7.00 -12.79
C GLY A 81 5.54 -8.01 -12.36
N ARG A 82 5.45 -9.27 -12.79
CA ARG A 82 6.47 -10.31 -12.57
C ARG A 82 7.27 -10.62 -13.85
N GLN A 83 6.66 -10.50 -15.02
CA GLN A 83 7.23 -10.93 -16.31
C GLN A 83 7.61 -9.75 -17.20
N ASP A 84 6.81 -8.67 -17.16
CA ASP A 84 6.92 -7.54 -18.07
C ASP A 84 7.48 -6.29 -17.38
N LEU A 85 8.42 -6.49 -16.44
CA LEU A 85 9.08 -5.37 -15.77
C LEU A 85 9.95 -4.59 -16.75
N PRO A 86 9.79 -3.25 -16.85
CA PRO A 86 10.65 -2.43 -17.68
C PRO A 86 12.11 -2.51 -17.23
N GLU A 87 13.01 -2.31 -18.18
CA GLU A 87 14.44 -2.22 -17.88
C GLU A 87 14.71 -0.95 -17.04
N GLY A 88 15.62 -1.12 -16.05
CA GLY A 88 16.10 -0.02 -15.23
C GLY A 88 17.25 0.76 -15.86
N PRO A 89 17.99 1.55 -15.08
CA PRO A 89 17.87 1.61 -13.61
C PRO A 89 16.78 2.55 -13.11
N PHE A 90 16.21 2.21 -11.93
CA PHE A 90 15.28 3.07 -11.20
C PHE A 90 15.85 3.44 -9.83
N ASP A 91 15.69 4.70 -9.42
CA ASP A 91 16.11 5.16 -8.10
C ASP A 91 15.13 4.74 -7.02
N PHE A 92 13.89 4.52 -7.43
CA PHE A 92 12.81 4.12 -6.55
C PHE A 92 11.84 3.16 -7.23
N ILE A 93 11.56 2.03 -6.58
CA ILE A 93 10.54 1.07 -7.02
C ILE A 93 9.47 0.95 -5.93
N PHE A 94 8.20 1.11 -6.31
CA PHE A 94 7.05 1.02 -5.41
C PHE A 94 6.16 -0.18 -5.76
N LEU A 95 5.64 -0.85 -4.71
CA LEU A 95 4.62 -1.88 -4.84
C LEU A 95 3.52 -1.64 -3.79
N GLY A 96 2.31 -1.41 -4.24
CA GLY A 96 1.18 -1.07 -3.38
C GLY A 96 0.17 -2.20 -3.19
N GLY A 97 0.48 -3.25 -2.44
CA GLY A 97 -0.46 -4.34 -2.13
C GLY A 97 -0.49 -5.45 -3.17
N LEU A 98 0.64 -5.69 -3.85
CA LEU A 98 0.77 -6.74 -4.84
C LEU A 98 1.19 -8.08 -4.22
N MET A 99 2.09 -8.05 -3.24
CA MET A 99 2.71 -9.29 -2.71
C MET A 99 1.74 -10.19 -1.96
N MET A 100 0.62 -9.65 -1.50
CA MET A 100 -0.41 -10.46 -0.85
C MET A 100 -1.08 -11.46 -1.80
N TYR A 101 -0.94 -11.31 -3.11
CA TYR A 101 -1.47 -12.22 -4.13
C TYR A 101 -0.46 -13.27 -4.59
N LEU A 102 0.77 -13.23 -4.10
CA LEU A 102 1.90 -14.07 -4.50
C LEU A 102 2.26 -15.09 -3.42
N GLY A 103 2.69 -16.29 -3.85
CA GLY A 103 3.34 -17.26 -2.98
C GLY A 103 4.71 -16.76 -2.49
N ASP A 104 5.27 -17.41 -1.45
CA ASP A 104 6.54 -16.95 -0.87
C ASP A 104 7.70 -17.03 -1.86
N ALA A 105 7.76 -18.09 -2.68
CA ALA A 105 8.77 -18.23 -3.73
C ALA A 105 8.65 -17.13 -4.79
N ASP A 106 7.43 -16.82 -5.25
CA ASP A 106 7.17 -15.75 -6.21
C ASP A 106 7.55 -14.37 -5.65
N VAL A 107 7.32 -14.15 -4.34
CA VAL A 107 7.73 -12.89 -3.67
C VAL A 107 9.26 -12.74 -3.69
N VAL A 108 9.99 -13.80 -3.38
CA VAL A 108 11.47 -13.79 -3.40
C VAL A 108 11.98 -13.53 -4.81
N GLU A 109 11.44 -14.23 -5.80
CA GLU A 109 11.81 -14.06 -7.22
C GLU A 109 11.54 -12.63 -7.70
N LEU A 110 10.36 -12.08 -7.39
CA LEU A 110 10.01 -10.70 -7.72
C LEU A 110 10.97 -9.71 -7.06
N LEU A 111 11.27 -9.85 -5.78
CA LEU A 111 12.22 -8.98 -5.08
C LEU A 111 13.62 -9.01 -5.69
N GLN A 112 14.10 -10.19 -6.12
CA GLN A 112 15.37 -10.32 -6.82
C GLN A 112 15.34 -9.62 -8.18
N ALA A 113 14.26 -9.78 -8.94
CA ALA A 113 14.07 -9.11 -10.22
C ALA A 113 13.99 -7.59 -10.07
N LEU A 114 13.37 -7.08 -9.02
CA LEU A 114 13.30 -5.64 -8.74
C LEU A 114 14.66 -5.10 -8.29
N LYS A 115 15.38 -5.84 -7.44
CA LYS A 115 16.74 -5.48 -7.00
C LYS A 115 17.67 -5.26 -8.19
N SER A 116 17.61 -6.11 -9.22
CA SER A 116 18.46 -5.98 -10.43
C SER A 116 18.13 -4.77 -11.30
N ARG A 117 17.02 -4.09 -11.04
CA ARG A 117 16.56 -2.90 -11.77
C ARG A 117 16.75 -1.59 -11.01
N LEU A 118 17.30 -1.67 -9.79
CA LEU A 118 17.63 -0.46 -9.04
C LEU A 118 18.93 0.18 -9.55
N SER A 119 18.97 1.49 -9.49
CA SER A 119 20.23 2.24 -9.56
C SER A 119 21.07 2.00 -8.31
N GLU A 120 22.35 2.38 -8.36
CA GLU A 120 23.21 2.37 -7.18
C GLU A 120 22.61 3.26 -6.07
N GLY A 121 22.41 2.69 -4.89
CA GLY A 121 21.75 3.38 -3.78
C GLY A 121 20.22 3.47 -3.88
N GLY A 122 19.62 2.91 -4.94
CA GLY A 122 18.18 2.88 -5.13
C GLY A 122 17.44 2.07 -4.05
N VAL A 123 16.15 2.34 -3.90
CA VAL A 123 15.31 1.73 -2.84
C VAL A 123 14.04 1.10 -3.40
N ILE A 124 13.55 0.06 -2.72
CA ILE A 124 12.21 -0.47 -2.94
C ILE A 124 11.33 -0.08 -1.75
N ILE A 125 10.14 0.41 -2.01
CA ILE A 125 9.15 0.65 -0.96
C ILE A 125 7.91 -0.23 -1.23
N LEU A 126 7.60 -1.08 -0.26
CA LEU A 126 6.39 -1.88 -0.28
C LEU A 126 5.33 -1.21 0.60
N ARG A 127 4.07 -1.34 0.22
CA ARG A 127 2.91 -1.03 1.05
C ARG A 127 2.02 -2.25 1.13
N GLU A 128 2.06 -2.97 2.24
CA GLU A 128 1.40 -4.27 2.35
C GLU A 128 0.47 -4.37 3.56
N SER A 129 -0.64 -5.07 3.37
CA SER A 129 -1.49 -5.49 4.47
C SER A 129 -0.81 -6.61 5.24
N THR A 130 -0.77 -6.49 6.56
CA THR A 130 -0.01 -7.39 7.41
C THR A 130 -0.84 -7.95 8.56
N VAL A 131 -0.39 -9.06 9.11
CA VAL A 131 -0.88 -9.62 10.38
C VAL A 131 0.16 -9.45 11.48
N ARG A 132 -0.26 -9.59 12.74
CA ARG A 132 0.63 -9.38 13.89
C ARG A 132 1.73 -10.43 13.98
N LYS A 133 1.42 -11.71 13.65
CA LYS A 133 2.36 -12.84 13.69
C LYS A 133 2.06 -13.84 12.60
N GLY A 134 3.10 -14.45 12.05
CA GLY A 134 3.01 -15.53 11.08
C GLY A 134 2.34 -15.13 9.77
N VAL A 135 1.51 -16.01 9.26
CA VAL A 135 0.84 -15.91 7.96
C VAL A 135 -0.65 -16.23 8.13
N LEU A 136 -1.49 -15.46 7.45
CA LEU A 136 -2.93 -15.74 7.32
C LEU A 136 -3.25 -15.85 5.83
N ALA A 137 -3.52 -17.07 5.38
CA ALA A 137 -3.97 -17.33 4.01
C ALA A 137 -5.50 -17.41 3.98
N LEU A 138 -6.13 -16.63 3.12
CA LEU A 138 -7.56 -16.68 2.85
C LEU A 138 -7.79 -17.22 1.44
N LYS A 139 -8.66 -18.23 1.34
CA LYS A 139 -9.11 -18.78 0.05
C LYS A 139 -10.45 -18.14 -0.29
N GLY A 140 -10.51 -17.48 -1.43
CA GLY A 140 -11.71 -16.85 -1.98
C GLY A 140 -11.68 -16.97 -3.49
N GLU A 141 -12.27 -16.03 -4.20
CA GLU A 141 -12.12 -15.90 -5.66
C GLU A 141 -10.65 -15.77 -6.07
N TYR A 142 -9.87 -15.08 -5.24
CA TYR A 142 -8.40 -15.02 -5.30
C TYR A 142 -7.83 -15.49 -3.96
N GLN A 143 -6.70 -16.19 -4.02
CA GLN A 143 -5.93 -16.50 -2.82
C GLN A 143 -5.24 -15.21 -2.35
N VAL A 144 -5.42 -14.87 -1.06
CA VAL A 144 -4.75 -13.73 -0.44
C VAL A 144 -3.93 -14.22 0.75
N ILE A 145 -2.68 -13.82 0.81
CA ILE A 145 -1.72 -14.22 1.83
C ILE A 145 -1.24 -12.98 2.59
N TYR A 146 -1.77 -12.78 3.78
CA TYR A 146 -1.29 -11.73 4.67
C TYR A 146 -0.14 -12.23 5.52
N ARG A 147 0.98 -11.55 5.48
CA ARG A 147 2.20 -11.91 6.19
C ARG A 147 2.48 -10.91 7.32
N SER A 148 3.13 -11.36 8.39
CA SER A 148 3.63 -10.43 9.42
C SER A 148 4.90 -9.72 8.95
N VAL A 149 5.25 -8.63 9.62
CA VAL A 149 6.49 -7.89 9.38
C VAL A 149 7.72 -8.81 9.41
N ASN A 150 7.76 -9.77 10.36
CA ASN A 150 8.88 -10.69 10.45
C ASN A 150 8.97 -11.65 9.27
N VAL A 151 7.82 -12.11 8.74
CA VAL A 151 7.82 -12.97 7.53
C VAL A 151 8.29 -12.17 6.32
N TYR A 152 7.86 -10.91 6.16
CA TYR A 152 8.39 -10.07 5.09
C TYR A 152 9.90 -9.87 5.20
N ARG A 153 10.45 -9.65 6.41
CA ARG A 153 11.90 -9.57 6.60
C ARG A 153 12.63 -10.84 6.15
N GLN A 154 12.11 -12.01 6.50
CA GLN A 154 12.69 -13.28 6.09
C GLN A 154 12.69 -13.46 4.56
N LEU A 155 11.60 -13.08 3.87
CA LEU A 155 11.53 -13.12 2.41
C LEU A 155 12.49 -12.13 1.75
N CYS A 156 12.63 -10.93 2.30
CA CYS A 156 13.61 -9.95 1.85
C CYS A 156 15.05 -10.48 2.01
N GLU A 157 15.36 -11.10 3.15
CA GLU A 157 16.66 -11.70 3.41
C GLU A 157 16.97 -12.83 2.42
N GLN A 158 15.99 -13.70 2.11
CA GLN A 158 16.11 -14.73 1.08
C GLN A 158 16.34 -14.14 -0.32
N ALA A 159 15.81 -12.96 -0.59
CA ALA A 159 16.06 -12.23 -1.83
C ALA A 159 17.41 -11.46 -1.83
N GLY A 160 18.21 -11.55 -0.75
CA GLY A 160 19.47 -10.84 -0.60
C GLY A 160 19.30 -9.34 -0.30
N ILE A 161 18.22 -8.99 0.40
CA ILE A 161 17.94 -7.62 0.88
C ILE A 161 17.93 -7.67 2.40
N THR A 162 18.96 -7.12 3.03
CA THR A 162 19.17 -7.22 4.48
C THR A 162 18.69 -6.00 5.26
N GLU A 163 18.66 -4.82 4.62
CA GLU A 163 18.15 -3.61 5.24
C GLU A 163 16.64 -3.46 4.98
N VAL A 164 15.84 -3.75 6.00
CA VAL A 164 14.38 -3.67 5.96
C VAL A 164 13.87 -2.79 7.09
N GLU A 165 13.41 -1.60 6.75
CA GLU A 165 12.83 -0.63 7.69
C GLU A 165 11.29 -0.64 7.56
N PRO A 166 10.54 -1.25 8.48
CA PRO A 166 9.08 -1.19 8.48
C PRO A 166 8.59 0.09 9.15
N ARG A 167 7.50 0.65 8.62
CA ARG A 167 6.79 1.80 9.18
C ARG A 167 5.28 1.55 9.13
N GLY A 168 4.59 1.72 10.26
CA GLY A 168 3.15 1.53 10.34
C GLY A 168 2.39 2.56 9.50
N ASN A 169 1.43 2.10 8.70
CA ASN A 169 0.61 2.94 7.84
C ASN A 169 -0.65 3.42 8.59
N SER A 170 -0.58 4.61 9.17
CA SER A 170 -1.70 5.21 9.92
C SER A 170 -2.89 5.58 9.02
N GLY A 171 -2.63 5.93 7.77
CA GLY A 171 -3.67 6.23 6.78
C GLY A 171 -4.56 5.02 6.51
N TYR A 172 -3.96 3.87 6.28
CA TYR A 172 -4.70 2.62 6.07
C TYR A 172 -5.38 2.13 7.35
N ALA A 173 -4.73 2.28 8.50
CA ALA A 173 -5.32 1.92 9.79
C ALA A 173 -6.64 2.67 10.05
N SER A 174 -6.71 3.96 9.69
CA SER A 174 -7.93 4.75 9.83
C SER A 174 -9.08 4.22 8.98
N MET A 175 -8.79 3.74 7.75
CA MET A 175 -9.80 3.13 6.88
C MET A 175 -10.27 1.79 7.42
N ALA A 176 -9.35 0.92 7.83
CA ALA A 176 -9.68 -0.38 8.40
C ALA A 176 -10.57 -0.25 9.65
N ILE A 177 -10.28 0.73 10.51
CA ILE A 177 -11.10 1.05 11.68
C ILE A 177 -12.48 1.54 11.26
N ALA A 178 -12.57 2.44 10.28
CA ALA A 178 -13.84 2.97 9.80
C ALA A 178 -14.71 1.87 9.17
N GLU A 179 -14.14 0.96 8.41
CA GLU A 179 -14.84 -0.21 7.83
C GLU A 179 -15.35 -1.15 8.92
N GLU A 180 -14.56 -1.38 9.97
CA GLU A 180 -14.97 -2.17 11.11
C GLU A 180 -16.17 -1.56 11.85
N PHE A 181 -16.18 -0.24 12.06
CA PHE A 181 -17.33 0.46 12.63
C PHE A 181 -18.57 0.37 11.74
N VAL A 182 -18.42 0.50 10.43
CA VAL A 182 -19.52 0.29 9.48
C VAL A 182 -20.06 -1.14 9.58
N ARG A 183 -19.19 -2.15 9.71
CA ARG A 183 -19.58 -3.55 9.88
C ARG A 183 -20.33 -3.78 11.19
N ILE A 184 -19.83 -3.24 12.30
CA ILE A 184 -20.49 -3.31 13.62
C ILE A 184 -21.88 -2.65 13.54
N ARG A 185 -21.96 -1.45 12.96
CA ARG A 185 -23.25 -0.77 12.77
C ARG A 185 -24.24 -1.64 11.97
N ARG A 186 -23.82 -2.21 10.84
CA ARG A 186 -24.66 -3.08 10.01
C ARG A 186 -25.17 -4.31 10.77
N LYS A 187 -24.38 -4.83 11.69
CA LYS A 187 -24.74 -5.98 12.53
C LYS A 187 -25.76 -5.62 13.63
N TRP A 188 -25.52 -4.51 14.32
CA TRP A 188 -26.33 -4.12 15.50
C TRP A 188 -27.51 -3.23 15.18
N LEU A 189 -27.45 -2.47 14.09
CA LEU A 189 -28.49 -1.56 13.63
C LEU A 189 -29.03 -2.03 12.27
N SER A 190 -29.49 -3.29 12.21
CA SER A 190 -29.94 -3.95 10.99
C SER A 190 -31.19 -3.32 10.38
N PHE A 191 -31.95 -2.49 11.15
CA PHE A 191 -33.09 -1.72 10.69
C PHE A 191 -32.72 -0.48 9.86
N LEU A 192 -31.43 -0.06 9.87
CA LEU A 192 -30.94 1.03 9.04
C LEU A 192 -30.56 0.53 7.64
N PRO A 193 -30.69 1.37 6.60
CA PRO A 193 -30.29 1.01 5.25
C PRO A 193 -28.82 0.52 5.22
N LYS A 194 -28.60 -0.66 4.63
CA LYS A 194 -27.28 -1.26 4.54
C LYS A 194 -26.33 -0.43 3.68
N GLU A 195 -26.84 0.20 2.63
CA GLU A 195 -26.12 1.00 1.65
C GLU A 195 -26.68 2.42 1.62
N SER A 196 -26.14 3.27 2.47
CA SER A 196 -26.48 4.68 2.51
C SER A 196 -25.22 5.52 2.54
N LEU A 197 -25.01 6.33 1.51
CA LEU A 197 -23.91 7.27 1.43
C LEU A 197 -23.95 8.31 2.56
N LEU A 198 -25.16 8.73 2.96
CA LEU A 198 -25.34 9.67 4.07
C LEU A 198 -24.87 9.08 5.40
N LEU A 199 -25.28 7.83 5.70
CA LEU A 199 -24.82 7.15 6.92
C LEU A 199 -23.34 6.83 6.89
N GLY A 200 -22.77 6.52 5.73
CA GLY A 200 -21.33 6.36 5.53
C GLY A 200 -20.57 7.65 5.79
N SER A 201 -21.06 8.76 5.25
CA SER A 201 -20.47 10.10 5.43
C SER A 201 -20.56 10.57 6.88
N LEU A 202 -21.69 10.33 7.55
CA LEU A 202 -21.87 10.67 8.97
C LEU A 202 -20.93 9.84 9.85
N THR A 203 -20.85 8.53 9.60
CA THR A 203 -19.91 7.65 10.33
C THR A 203 -18.47 8.15 10.17
N TRP A 204 -18.07 8.51 8.96
CA TRP A 204 -16.75 9.05 8.69
C TRP A 204 -16.53 10.40 9.40
N ALA A 205 -17.50 11.30 9.37
CA ALA A 205 -17.40 12.60 10.06
C ALA A 205 -17.19 12.45 11.57
N VAL A 206 -17.96 11.53 12.21
CA VAL A 206 -17.80 11.24 13.64
C VAL A 206 -16.42 10.64 13.95
N LEU A 207 -15.98 9.65 13.19
CA LEU A 207 -14.66 9.06 13.36
C LEU A 207 -13.54 10.07 13.15
N ARG A 208 -13.71 10.97 12.20
CA ARG A 208 -12.75 12.03 11.89
C ARG A 208 -12.68 13.09 13.00
N ALA A 209 -13.83 13.50 13.55
CA ALA A 209 -13.89 14.42 14.69
C ALA A 209 -13.25 13.81 15.94
N ALA A 210 -13.41 12.50 16.15
CA ALA A 210 -12.80 11.75 17.23
C ALA A 210 -11.44 11.11 16.87
N ALA A 211 -10.75 11.60 15.83
CA ALA A 211 -9.54 10.98 15.28
C ALA A 211 -8.46 10.62 16.32
N PRO A 212 -8.10 11.47 17.30
CA PRO A 212 -7.10 11.12 18.31
C PRO A 212 -7.48 9.87 19.12
N VAL A 213 -8.77 9.71 19.39
CA VAL A 213 -9.27 8.54 20.15
C VAL A 213 -9.49 7.35 19.22
N SER A 214 -10.20 7.53 18.11
CA SER A 214 -10.65 6.44 17.25
C SER A 214 -9.50 5.81 16.44
N PHE A 215 -8.53 6.61 15.98
CA PHE A 215 -7.46 6.13 15.11
C PHE A 215 -6.13 5.92 15.80
N TRP A 216 -5.96 6.50 16.99
CA TRP A 216 -4.70 6.40 17.71
C TRP A 216 -4.85 5.72 19.09
N ALA A 217 -5.64 6.27 20.01
CA ALA A 217 -5.70 5.76 21.37
C ALA A 217 -6.38 4.40 21.48
N LEU A 218 -7.54 4.23 20.82
CA LEU A 218 -8.32 2.99 20.90
C LEU A 218 -7.55 1.76 20.43
N PRO A 219 -6.86 1.75 19.28
CA PRO A 219 -6.05 0.60 18.89
C PRO A 219 -4.93 0.28 19.87
N GLN A 220 -4.32 1.29 20.50
CA GLN A 220 -3.26 1.10 21.48
C GLN A 220 -3.80 0.50 22.78
N ILE A 221 -4.94 1.01 23.27
CA ILE A 221 -5.60 0.49 24.47
C ILE A 221 -5.99 -0.98 24.26
N LEU A 222 -6.65 -1.28 23.15
CA LEU A 222 -7.07 -2.65 22.83
C LEU A 222 -5.87 -3.58 22.68
N ASN A 223 -4.78 -3.09 22.09
CA ASN A 223 -3.54 -3.85 22.01
C ASN A 223 -2.94 -4.18 23.38
N ARG A 224 -2.94 -3.22 24.32
CA ARG A 224 -2.50 -3.44 25.72
C ARG A 224 -3.38 -4.46 26.45
N LEU A 225 -4.66 -4.52 26.11
CA LEU A 225 -5.61 -5.49 26.65
C LEU A 225 -5.55 -6.84 25.91
N HIS A 226 -4.56 -7.06 25.04
CA HIS A 226 -4.39 -8.27 24.23
C HIS A 226 -5.58 -8.56 23.28
N ILE A 227 -6.39 -7.55 22.98
CA ILE A 227 -7.46 -7.64 21.99
C ILE A 227 -6.89 -7.29 20.63
N PRO A 228 -6.75 -8.26 19.69
CA PRO A 228 -6.14 -8.04 18.38
C PRO A 228 -7.09 -7.26 17.45
N TRP A 229 -7.09 -5.93 17.57
CA TRP A 229 -7.92 -5.06 16.78
C TRP A 229 -7.13 -3.83 16.29
N PRO A 230 -7.25 -3.43 15.03
CA PRO A 230 -7.88 -4.18 13.92
C PRO A 230 -7.12 -5.49 13.61
N LYS A 231 -7.81 -6.48 13.01
CA LYS A 231 -7.21 -7.79 12.68
C LYS A 231 -6.05 -7.66 11.69
N LEU A 232 -6.25 -6.84 10.66
CA LEU A 232 -5.24 -6.50 9.68
C LEU A 232 -4.62 -5.16 10.05
N GLN A 233 -3.32 -5.09 9.89
CA GLN A 233 -2.52 -3.88 9.92
C GLN A 233 -2.06 -3.57 8.49
N ASN A 234 -1.43 -2.45 8.28
CA ASN A 234 -0.75 -2.15 7.03
C ASN A 234 0.57 -1.47 7.35
N HIS A 235 1.60 -1.85 6.61
CA HIS A 235 2.93 -1.31 6.79
C HIS A 235 3.52 -0.89 5.45
N PHE A 236 4.30 0.17 5.48
CA PHE A 236 5.32 0.41 4.49
C PHE A 236 6.62 -0.29 4.92
N PHE A 237 7.40 -0.73 3.94
CA PHE A 237 8.72 -1.30 4.14
C PHE A 237 9.68 -0.60 3.17
N ARG A 238 10.70 0.07 3.69
CA ARG A 238 11.82 0.54 2.87
C ARG A 238 12.88 -0.54 2.84
N LEU A 239 13.22 -0.97 1.66
CA LEU A 239 14.19 -2.01 1.39
C LEU A 239 15.39 -1.39 0.70
N ARG A 240 16.58 -1.62 1.27
CA ARG A 240 17.86 -1.26 0.65
C ARG A 240 18.65 -2.52 0.40
N PRO A 241 18.95 -2.86 -0.86
CA PRO A 241 19.89 -3.92 -1.16
C PRO A 241 21.26 -3.56 -0.60
N SER A 242 21.95 -4.54 0.00
CA SER A 242 23.35 -4.37 0.33
C SER A 242 24.15 -4.16 -0.95
N SER A 243 24.99 -3.16 -0.98
CA SER A 243 25.95 -2.90 -2.04
C SER A 243 26.90 -4.08 -2.22
#